data_ac79ef6b5c4e2722fc13e29a4ca5637b
#
_entry.id   ac79ef6b5c4e2722fc13e29a4ca5637b
#
_cell.length_a   1.000
_cell.length_b   1.000
_cell.length_c   1.000
_cell.angle_alpha   90.00
_cell.angle_beta   90.00
_cell.angle_gamma   90.00
#
_symmetry.space_group_name_H-M   'P 1'
#
loop_
_entity.id
_entity.type
_entity.pdbx_description
1 polymer ?
#
loop_
_entity_poly.entity_id
_entity_poly.type
_entity_poly.pdbx_seq_one_letter_code
_entity_poly.pdbx_strand_id
1 'polypeptide(L)'
;LVLDCALRDLETGDGLASADAETIEAAVARAAQAVAADWESERPVPPAVIWSRTLDDARVMAGRALSYGDDVLPGARSYGEVPFGGLEPKSDAETPWDASAPVAIPDTGFNIAGYIDRLDISGDGKRALVRDYKTGRPPRGDIRLNGGRELQRCLYAFAVKALLGDDVAISASLLYPREPVDLQLDDPEAVLEEITGYLRAARSSLAGGAALPGPDTGGDYDDLAFALPANASATYCKRKMPAVTERLGEVAQVWEAE
;
A
#
# COMPACT_ATOMS: atom_id res chain seq x y z
N LEU A 1 10.18 -1.26 8.67
CA LEU A 1 11.60 -1.52 9.02
C LEU A 1 11.78 -2.92 9.61
N VAL A 2 11.25 -3.25 10.80
CA VAL A 2 11.46 -4.58 11.43
C VAL A 2 10.98 -5.71 10.52
N LEU A 3 9.79 -5.58 9.95
CA LEU A 3 9.22 -6.56 9.03
C LEU A 3 10.10 -6.75 7.78
N ASP A 4 10.48 -5.66 7.13
CA ASP A 4 11.31 -5.71 5.92
C ASP A 4 12.71 -6.29 6.20
N CYS A 5 13.32 -5.91 7.33
CA CYS A 5 14.60 -6.49 7.76
C CYS A 5 14.48 -8.00 8.03
N ALA A 6 13.42 -8.43 8.71
CA ALA A 6 13.17 -9.85 8.99
C ALA A 6 12.89 -10.65 7.71
N LEU A 7 12.11 -10.08 6.77
CA LEU A 7 11.83 -10.70 5.49
C LEU A 7 13.11 -10.93 4.68
N ARG A 8 13.97 -9.92 4.60
CA ARG A 8 15.27 -10.03 3.91
C ARG A 8 16.17 -11.08 4.56
N ASP A 9 16.21 -11.15 5.89
CA ASP A 9 16.97 -12.17 6.62
C ASP A 9 16.48 -13.58 6.27
N LEU A 10 15.16 -13.80 6.23
CA LEU A 10 14.57 -15.07 5.81
C LEU A 10 14.89 -15.45 4.37
N GLU A 11 14.84 -14.47 3.45
CA GLU A 11 15.09 -14.69 2.01
C GLU A 11 16.58 -14.91 1.69
N THR A 12 17.51 -14.59 2.60
CA THR A 12 18.92 -15.00 2.47
C THR A 12 19.16 -16.45 2.84
N GLY A 13 18.20 -17.11 3.51
CA GLY A 13 18.20 -18.53 3.86
C GLY A 13 17.30 -19.36 2.92
N ASP A 14 16.45 -20.18 3.53
CA ASP A 14 15.54 -21.08 2.79
C ASP A 14 14.25 -20.38 2.31
N GLY A 15 14.12 -19.09 2.58
CA GLY A 15 12.99 -18.24 2.23
C GLY A 15 11.81 -18.34 3.20
N LEU A 16 10.98 -17.27 3.19
CA LEU A 16 9.80 -17.21 4.04
C LEU A 16 8.82 -18.37 3.78
N ALA A 17 8.69 -18.79 2.52
CA ALA A 17 7.79 -19.88 2.14
C ALA A 17 8.12 -21.24 2.78
N SER A 18 9.36 -21.40 3.25
CA SER A 18 9.86 -22.63 3.91
C SER A 18 10.04 -22.46 5.42
N ALA A 19 9.92 -21.24 5.94
CA ALA A 19 10.19 -20.92 7.33
C ALA A 19 9.05 -21.40 8.24
N ASP A 20 9.41 -22.07 9.32
CA ASP A 20 8.48 -22.39 10.40
C ASP A 20 8.33 -21.20 11.38
N ALA A 21 7.41 -21.33 12.32
CA ALA A 21 7.12 -20.27 13.28
C ALA A 21 8.33 -19.87 14.13
N GLU A 22 9.19 -20.82 14.51
CA GLU A 22 10.40 -20.57 15.31
C GLU A 22 11.43 -19.78 14.50
N THR A 23 11.62 -20.14 13.24
CA THR A 23 12.50 -19.43 12.29
C THR A 23 12.04 -18.00 12.06
N ILE A 24 10.74 -17.79 11.86
CA ILE A 24 10.15 -16.44 11.70
C ILE A 24 10.35 -15.62 12.98
N GLU A 25 10.05 -16.17 14.15
CA GLU A 25 10.23 -15.48 15.43
C GLU A 25 11.69 -15.08 15.66
N ALA A 26 12.63 -15.96 15.36
CA ALA A 26 14.06 -15.68 15.46
C ALA A 26 14.51 -14.57 14.51
N ALA A 27 14.05 -14.58 13.25
CA ALA A 27 14.34 -13.53 12.28
C ALA A 27 13.78 -12.17 12.71
N VAL A 28 12.54 -12.14 13.19
CA VAL A 28 11.90 -10.92 13.71
C VAL A 28 12.64 -10.37 14.94
N ALA A 29 13.09 -11.25 15.83
CA ALA A 29 13.85 -10.83 17.01
C ALA A 29 15.20 -10.21 16.63
N ARG A 30 15.94 -10.81 15.70
CA ARG A 30 17.20 -10.24 15.18
C ARG A 30 16.96 -8.90 14.49
N ALA A 31 15.96 -8.84 13.61
CA ALA A 31 15.60 -7.61 12.90
C ALA A 31 15.23 -6.47 13.86
N ALA A 32 14.45 -6.76 14.91
CA ALA A 32 14.08 -5.75 15.90
C ALA A 32 15.30 -5.21 16.66
N GLN A 33 16.26 -6.06 17.01
CA GLN A 33 17.51 -5.66 17.66
C GLN A 33 18.37 -4.77 16.74
N ALA A 34 18.53 -5.16 15.46
CA ALA A 34 19.30 -4.39 14.49
C ALA A 34 18.66 -3.02 14.25
N VAL A 35 17.36 -2.98 13.97
CA VAL A 35 16.61 -1.72 13.77
C VAL A 35 16.65 -0.83 15.00
N ALA A 36 16.57 -1.38 16.21
CA ALA A 36 16.68 -0.60 17.45
C ALA A 36 18.06 0.04 17.58
N ALA A 37 19.13 -0.73 17.36
CA ALA A 37 20.50 -0.25 17.46
C ALA A 37 20.80 0.88 16.44
N ASP A 38 20.37 0.70 15.18
CA ASP A 38 20.52 1.71 14.13
C ASP A 38 19.76 2.98 14.50
N TRP A 39 18.50 2.83 14.93
CA TRP A 39 17.67 3.99 15.29
C TRP A 39 18.24 4.77 16.47
N GLU A 40 18.69 4.07 17.52
CA GLU A 40 19.30 4.68 18.71
C GLU A 40 20.62 5.40 18.39
N SER A 41 21.36 4.92 17.39
CA SER A 41 22.60 5.55 16.98
C SER A 41 22.42 6.85 16.18
N GLU A 42 21.32 6.98 15.46
CA GLU A 42 21.08 8.08 14.53
C GLU A 42 20.07 9.12 15.02
N ARG A 43 19.21 8.76 15.97
CA ARG A 43 18.02 9.54 16.33
C ARG A 43 17.73 9.51 17.82
N PRO A 44 17.16 10.58 18.38
CA PRO A 44 16.67 10.56 19.75
C PRO A 44 15.50 9.57 19.88
N VAL A 45 15.53 8.76 20.92
CA VAL A 45 14.47 7.81 21.25
C VAL A 45 13.65 8.26 22.44
N PRO A 46 12.38 7.82 22.55
CA PRO A 46 11.56 8.11 23.73
C PRO A 46 12.14 7.47 25.01
N PRO A 47 11.61 7.80 26.20
CA PRO A 47 12.01 7.13 27.43
C PRO A 47 11.96 5.61 27.32
N ALA A 48 12.90 4.91 27.95
CA ALA A 48 13.16 3.48 27.80
C ALA A 48 11.90 2.59 27.84
N VAL A 49 10.96 2.88 28.76
CA VAL A 49 9.70 2.13 28.87
C VAL A 49 8.82 2.25 27.62
N ILE A 50 8.75 3.46 27.05
CA ILE A 50 7.97 3.70 25.83
C ILE A 50 8.67 3.06 24.63
N TRP A 51 9.99 3.20 24.55
CA TRP A 51 10.79 2.64 23.49
C TRP A 51 10.72 1.10 23.45
N SER A 52 10.92 0.45 24.61
CA SER A 52 10.78 -1.00 24.75
C SER A 52 9.40 -1.49 24.26
N ARG A 53 8.33 -0.82 24.70
CA ARG A 53 6.98 -1.17 24.26
C ARG A 53 6.78 -0.98 22.75
N THR A 54 7.33 0.08 22.17
CA THR A 54 7.27 0.32 20.72
C THR A 54 7.95 -0.80 19.95
N LEU A 55 9.11 -1.27 20.42
CA LEU A 55 9.83 -2.39 19.82
C LEU A 55 9.07 -3.71 19.97
N ASP A 56 8.47 -3.96 21.14
CA ASP A 56 7.66 -5.15 21.36
C ASP A 56 6.41 -5.17 20.46
N ASP A 57 5.72 -4.04 20.34
CA ASP A 57 4.59 -3.89 19.42
C ASP A 57 5.03 -4.13 17.95
N ALA A 58 6.18 -3.59 17.55
CA ALA A 58 6.73 -3.79 16.21
C ALA A 58 7.07 -5.27 15.94
N ARG A 59 7.68 -5.97 16.92
CA ARG A 59 7.96 -7.41 16.84
C ARG A 59 6.70 -8.23 16.66
N VAL A 60 5.68 -7.97 17.50
CA VAL A 60 4.40 -8.68 17.43
C VAL A 60 3.74 -8.47 16.09
N MET A 61 3.71 -7.23 15.58
CA MET A 61 3.12 -6.93 14.28
C MET A 61 3.89 -7.58 13.13
N ALA A 62 5.21 -7.51 13.14
CA ALA A 62 6.05 -8.14 12.11
C ALA A 62 5.90 -9.66 12.11
N GLY A 63 5.94 -10.31 13.27
CA GLY A 63 5.74 -11.75 13.40
C GLY A 63 4.37 -12.19 12.86
N ARG A 64 3.30 -11.46 13.23
CA ARG A 64 1.96 -11.73 12.70
C ARG A 64 1.88 -11.54 11.20
N ALA A 65 2.46 -10.46 10.67
CA ALA A 65 2.44 -10.17 9.23
C ALA A 65 3.18 -11.23 8.41
N LEU A 66 4.28 -11.79 8.93
CA LEU A 66 5.05 -12.85 8.26
C LEU A 66 4.42 -14.23 8.42
N SER A 67 3.75 -14.50 9.53
CA SER A 67 3.09 -15.79 9.80
C SER A 67 1.67 -15.87 9.28
N TYR A 68 1.07 -14.74 8.86
CA TYR A 68 -0.32 -14.68 8.43
C TYR A 68 -0.46 -15.11 6.98
N GLY A 69 -1.39 -16.03 6.78
CA GLY A 69 -1.93 -16.41 5.48
C GLY A 69 -1.79 -17.88 5.18
N ASP A 70 -2.92 -18.50 4.87
CA ASP A 70 -2.99 -19.83 4.25
C ASP A 70 -2.54 -19.77 2.77
N ASP A 71 -2.24 -18.57 2.26
CA ASP A 71 -1.96 -18.27 0.85
C ASP A 71 -0.46 -18.30 0.51
N VAL A 72 0.32 -19.09 1.23
CA VAL A 72 1.74 -19.25 0.88
C VAL A 72 1.86 -19.87 -0.50
N LEU A 73 2.38 -19.10 -1.45
CA LEU A 73 2.63 -19.60 -2.81
C LEU A 73 3.77 -20.63 -2.77
N PRO A 74 3.59 -21.83 -3.33
CA PRO A 74 4.63 -22.87 -3.30
C PRO A 74 5.95 -22.38 -3.88
N GLY A 75 7.05 -22.57 -3.11
CA GLY A 75 8.40 -22.14 -3.50
C GLY A 75 8.52 -20.66 -3.79
N ALA A 76 7.66 -19.83 -3.18
CA ALA A 76 7.67 -18.41 -3.42
C ALA A 76 8.95 -17.76 -2.92
N ARG A 77 9.39 -16.74 -3.67
CA ARG A 77 10.34 -15.74 -3.22
C ARG A 77 9.58 -14.49 -2.82
N SER A 78 9.92 -13.96 -1.65
CA SER A 78 9.27 -12.77 -1.07
C SER A 78 10.20 -11.56 -1.15
N TYR A 79 9.64 -10.43 -1.54
CA TYR A 79 10.34 -9.15 -1.66
C TYR A 79 9.64 -8.11 -0.79
N GLY A 80 10.42 -7.28 -0.09
CA GLY A 80 9.92 -6.17 0.72
C GLY A 80 10.26 -4.82 0.13
N GLU A 81 9.40 -3.82 0.34
CA GLU A 81 9.61 -2.43 -0.08
C GLU A 81 10.02 -2.31 -1.57
N VAL A 82 9.31 -3.02 -2.44
CA VAL A 82 9.66 -3.18 -3.86
C VAL A 82 9.34 -1.92 -4.65
N PRO A 83 10.35 -1.20 -5.19
CA PRO A 83 10.14 0.02 -5.96
C PRO A 83 9.61 -0.28 -7.37
N PHE A 84 8.80 0.64 -7.90
CA PHE A 84 8.40 0.65 -9.32
C PHE A 84 8.15 2.06 -9.82
N GLY A 85 8.06 2.22 -11.14
CA GLY A 85 7.68 3.46 -11.79
C GLY A 85 8.75 4.57 -11.73
N GLY A 86 10.03 4.20 -11.66
CA GLY A 86 11.15 5.13 -11.64
C GLY A 86 11.65 5.51 -10.25
N LEU A 87 11.18 4.84 -9.20
CA LEU A 87 11.72 5.02 -7.86
C LEU A 87 12.95 4.16 -7.62
N GLU A 88 13.92 4.71 -6.89
CA GLU A 88 15.13 3.98 -6.52
C GLU A 88 14.85 3.02 -5.34
N PRO A 89 15.51 1.85 -5.30
CA PRO A 89 15.44 0.95 -4.16
C PRO A 89 15.87 1.64 -2.86
N LYS A 90 15.14 1.40 -1.77
CA LYS A 90 15.49 1.90 -0.42
C LYS A 90 16.68 1.15 0.19
N SER A 91 17.10 0.05 -0.39
CA SER A 91 18.21 -0.82 0.06
C SER A 91 18.84 -1.51 -1.14
N ASP A 92 19.97 -2.17 -0.93
CA ASP A 92 20.66 -3.00 -1.94
C ASP A 92 19.94 -4.34 -2.22
N ALA A 93 18.68 -4.49 -1.79
CA ALA A 93 17.92 -5.69 -2.02
C ALA A 93 17.60 -5.84 -3.52
N GLU A 94 17.65 -7.08 -4.00
CA GLU A 94 17.29 -7.42 -5.37
C GLU A 94 15.81 -7.13 -5.63
N THR A 95 15.52 -6.56 -6.79
CA THR A 95 14.16 -6.31 -7.25
C THR A 95 13.79 -7.30 -8.37
N PRO A 96 12.52 -7.75 -8.45
CA PRO A 96 12.10 -8.73 -9.47
C PRO A 96 11.99 -8.14 -10.88
N TRP A 97 12.17 -6.83 -11.02
CA TRP A 97 12.09 -6.09 -12.29
C TRP A 97 13.04 -4.87 -12.29
N ASP A 98 13.13 -4.23 -13.44
CA ASP A 98 13.79 -2.92 -13.55
C ASP A 98 12.89 -1.84 -12.92
N ALA A 99 13.27 -1.35 -11.75
CA ALA A 99 12.51 -0.33 -11.02
C ALA A 99 12.39 1.01 -11.77
N SER A 100 13.28 1.28 -12.74
CA SER A 100 13.24 2.48 -13.58
C SER A 100 12.19 2.42 -14.69
N ALA A 101 11.62 1.24 -14.96
CA ALA A 101 10.60 1.07 -15.98
C ALA A 101 9.33 1.87 -15.64
N PRO A 102 8.81 2.70 -16.57
CA PRO A 102 7.60 3.45 -16.33
C PRO A 102 6.38 2.55 -16.29
N VAL A 103 5.45 2.82 -15.40
CA VAL A 103 4.16 2.12 -15.31
C VAL A 103 3.05 3.11 -15.65
N ALA A 104 2.56 3.05 -16.89
CA ALA A 104 1.51 3.93 -17.40
C ALA A 104 0.13 3.27 -17.26
N ILE A 105 -0.84 3.99 -16.65
CA ILE A 105 -2.23 3.51 -16.63
C ILE A 105 -2.84 3.78 -18.01
N PRO A 106 -3.37 2.74 -18.68
CA PRO A 106 -3.88 2.85 -20.06
C PRO A 106 -4.92 3.96 -20.20
N ASP A 107 -4.86 4.71 -21.30
CA ASP A 107 -5.84 5.72 -21.71
C ASP A 107 -6.06 6.89 -20.73
N THR A 108 -5.26 7.00 -19.65
CA THR A 108 -5.38 8.10 -18.68
C THR A 108 -4.33 9.18 -18.86
N GLY A 109 -3.16 8.83 -19.41
CA GLY A 109 -1.97 9.67 -19.45
C GLY A 109 -1.34 9.92 -18.08
N PHE A 110 -1.64 9.09 -17.09
CA PHE A 110 -0.96 9.06 -15.79
C PHE A 110 0.03 7.89 -15.74
N ASN A 111 1.18 8.15 -15.14
CA ASN A 111 2.09 7.12 -14.68
C ASN A 111 1.94 6.97 -13.17
N ILE A 112 2.14 5.75 -12.68
CA ILE A 112 2.18 5.48 -11.24
C ILE A 112 3.57 5.04 -10.83
N ALA A 113 3.92 5.38 -9.59
CA ALA A 113 5.16 4.98 -8.95
C ALA A 113 4.88 4.70 -7.48
N GLY A 114 5.63 3.79 -6.88
CA GLY A 114 5.42 3.44 -5.48
C GLY A 114 6.39 2.39 -4.98
N TYR A 115 6.18 2.02 -3.72
CA TYR A 115 6.85 0.89 -3.08
C TYR A 115 5.78 -0.09 -2.62
N ILE A 116 5.90 -1.33 -3.06
CA ILE A 116 5.02 -2.41 -2.62
C ILE A 116 5.59 -2.94 -1.31
N ASP A 117 4.80 -2.93 -0.23
CA ASP A 117 5.25 -3.34 1.10
C ASP A 117 5.76 -4.78 1.10
N ARG A 118 5.02 -5.70 0.43
CA ARG A 118 5.44 -7.07 0.20
C ARG A 118 4.89 -7.62 -1.11
N LEU A 119 5.75 -8.29 -1.85
CA LEU A 119 5.43 -9.03 -3.06
C LEU A 119 5.97 -10.46 -2.94
N ASP A 120 5.09 -11.45 -3.05
CA ASP A 120 5.46 -12.87 -3.12
C ASP A 120 5.26 -13.35 -4.55
N ILE A 121 6.29 -13.96 -5.14
CA ILE A 121 6.22 -14.54 -6.50
C ILE A 121 6.42 -16.04 -6.37
N SER A 122 5.49 -16.85 -6.91
CA SER A 122 5.58 -18.31 -6.89
C SER A 122 6.85 -18.82 -7.60
N GLY A 123 7.35 -19.99 -7.19
CA GLY A 123 8.57 -20.57 -7.75
C GLY A 123 8.49 -20.86 -9.27
N ASP A 124 7.29 -21.00 -9.84
CA ASP A 124 7.06 -21.14 -11.29
C ASP A 124 6.88 -19.79 -12.02
N GLY A 125 6.89 -18.68 -11.29
CA GLY A 125 6.70 -17.33 -11.83
C GLY A 125 5.30 -17.00 -12.34
N LYS A 126 4.31 -17.87 -12.10
CA LYS A 126 2.95 -17.72 -12.67
C LYS A 126 1.95 -17.04 -11.78
N ARG A 127 2.27 -16.89 -10.50
CA ARG A 127 1.40 -16.25 -9.53
C ARG A 127 2.21 -15.24 -8.71
N ALA A 128 1.59 -14.09 -8.43
CA ALA A 128 2.14 -13.10 -7.55
C ALA A 128 1.07 -12.60 -6.56
N LEU A 129 1.47 -12.39 -5.31
CA LEU A 129 0.63 -11.87 -4.26
C LEU A 129 1.21 -10.56 -3.75
N VAL A 130 0.44 -9.50 -3.88
CA VAL A 130 0.76 -8.15 -3.40
C VAL A 130 0.11 -7.95 -2.04
N ARG A 131 0.87 -7.51 -1.05
CA ARG A 131 0.34 -7.17 0.28
C ARG A 131 0.76 -5.77 0.68
N ASP A 132 -0.23 -5.00 1.12
CA ASP A 132 -0.03 -3.70 1.76
C ASP A 132 -0.41 -3.81 3.24
N TYR A 133 0.45 -3.32 4.13
CA TYR A 133 0.30 -3.47 5.57
C TYR A 133 -0.32 -2.24 6.20
N LYS A 134 -1.42 -2.44 6.91
CA LYS A 134 -2.14 -1.38 7.61
C LYS A 134 -2.03 -1.55 9.12
N THR A 135 -1.40 -0.60 9.82
CA THR A 135 -1.25 -0.60 11.28
C THR A 135 -2.49 -0.09 12.02
N GLY A 136 -3.45 0.47 11.30
CA GLY A 136 -4.73 0.93 11.82
C GLY A 136 -5.68 -0.21 12.18
N ARG A 137 -6.94 0.15 12.46
CA ARG A 137 -8.03 -0.82 12.62
C ARG A 137 -8.60 -1.18 11.25
N PRO A 138 -8.94 -2.45 11.01
CA PRO A 138 -9.62 -2.81 9.77
C PRO A 138 -10.98 -2.08 9.67
N PRO A 139 -11.43 -1.75 8.47
CA PRO A 139 -12.76 -1.20 8.24
C PRO A 139 -13.84 -2.21 8.65
N ARG A 140 -15.04 -1.72 8.86
CA ARG A 140 -16.21 -2.60 9.11
C ARG A 140 -16.80 -3.02 7.76
N GLY A 141 -16.68 -4.28 7.45
CA GLY A 141 -17.15 -4.84 6.18
C GLY A 141 -16.08 -4.82 5.09
N ASP A 142 -16.48 -5.30 3.95
CA ASP A 142 -15.64 -5.34 2.76
C ASP A 142 -15.54 -3.94 2.15
N ILE A 143 -14.35 -3.60 1.66
CA ILE A 143 -14.09 -2.33 0.99
C ILE A 143 -13.44 -2.61 -0.36
N ARG A 144 -13.84 -1.89 -1.39
CA ARG A 144 -13.24 -1.95 -2.71
C ARG A 144 -12.45 -0.67 -3.01
N LEU A 145 -13.10 0.45 -3.14
CA LEU A 145 -12.48 1.76 -3.39
C LEU A 145 -12.61 2.72 -2.20
N ASN A 146 -13.51 2.44 -1.25
CA ASN A 146 -13.72 3.24 -0.05
C ASN A 146 -13.81 4.75 -0.32
N GLY A 147 -14.64 5.14 -1.27
CA GLY A 147 -14.78 6.55 -1.65
C GLY A 147 -13.53 7.15 -2.29
N GLY A 148 -12.72 6.34 -2.95
CA GLY A 148 -11.45 6.76 -3.57
C GLY A 148 -10.25 6.81 -2.61
N ARG A 149 -10.43 6.37 -1.35
CA ARG A 149 -9.35 6.32 -0.35
C ARG A 149 -8.51 5.05 -0.43
N GLU A 150 -9.03 3.99 -1.05
CA GLU A 150 -8.35 2.72 -1.22
C GLU A 150 -8.11 2.43 -2.70
N LEU A 151 -6.93 2.80 -3.18
CA LEU A 151 -6.50 2.58 -4.56
C LEU A 151 -5.27 1.66 -4.64
N GLN A 152 -4.56 1.47 -3.54
CA GLN A 152 -3.25 0.82 -3.53
C GLN A 152 -3.32 -0.63 -3.99
N ARG A 153 -4.26 -1.45 -3.50
CA ARG A 153 -4.38 -2.84 -3.93
C ARG A 153 -4.51 -2.97 -5.43
N CYS A 154 -5.41 -2.21 -6.03
CA CYS A 154 -5.66 -2.26 -7.46
C CYS A 154 -4.47 -1.74 -8.26
N LEU A 155 -3.94 -0.56 -7.91
CA LEU A 155 -2.83 0.05 -8.64
C LEU A 155 -1.54 -0.76 -8.50
N TYR A 156 -1.28 -1.37 -7.35
CA TYR A 156 -0.13 -2.24 -7.16
C TYR A 156 -0.28 -3.57 -7.90
N ALA A 157 -1.48 -4.18 -7.89
CA ALA A 157 -1.76 -5.36 -8.71
C ALA A 157 -1.53 -5.08 -10.20
N PHE A 158 -2.01 -3.94 -10.69
CA PHE A 158 -1.77 -3.49 -12.05
C PHE A 158 -0.28 -3.28 -12.35
N ALA A 159 0.46 -2.61 -11.46
CA ALA A 159 1.89 -2.39 -11.64
C ALA A 159 2.66 -3.71 -11.74
N VAL A 160 2.36 -4.66 -10.85
CA VAL A 160 2.98 -5.99 -10.86
C VAL A 160 2.68 -6.73 -12.16
N LYS A 161 1.42 -6.70 -12.62
CA LYS A 161 1.03 -7.32 -13.90
C LYS A 161 1.75 -6.68 -15.08
N ALA A 162 1.82 -5.35 -15.13
CA ALA A 162 2.52 -4.61 -16.18
C ALA A 162 4.03 -4.91 -16.22
N LEU A 163 4.65 -5.21 -15.07
CA LEU A 163 6.09 -5.45 -14.96
C LEU A 163 6.48 -6.93 -15.08
N LEU A 164 5.63 -7.86 -14.64
CA LEU A 164 5.89 -9.30 -14.74
C LEU A 164 5.32 -9.94 -16.00
N GLY A 165 4.32 -9.31 -16.63
CA GLY A 165 3.66 -9.78 -17.84
C GLY A 165 2.24 -10.32 -17.63
N ASP A 166 1.49 -10.41 -18.72
CA ASP A 166 0.06 -10.74 -18.72
C ASP A 166 -0.25 -12.17 -18.28
N ASP A 167 0.71 -13.08 -18.41
CA ASP A 167 0.56 -14.50 -18.06
C ASP A 167 0.61 -14.77 -16.54
N VAL A 168 0.91 -13.74 -15.73
CA VAL A 168 0.99 -13.86 -14.27
C VAL A 168 -0.36 -13.56 -13.65
N ALA A 169 -0.87 -14.49 -12.85
CA ALA A 169 -2.07 -14.28 -12.04
C ALA A 169 -1.72 -13.49 -10.79
N ILE A 170 -2.36 -12.32 -10.63
CA ILE A 170 -2.08 -11.40 -9.52
C ILE A 170 -3.23 -11.43 -8.51
N SER A 171 -2.88 -11.54 -7.23
CA SER A 171 -3.77 -11.29 -6.10
C SER A 171 -3.24 -10.10 -5.31
N ALA A 172 -4.13 -9.31 -4.71
CA ALA A 172 -3.75 -8.16 -3.91
C ALA A 172 -4.60 -8.05 -2.65
N SER A 173 -3.98 -7.68 -1.53
CA SER A 173 -4.67 -7.59 -0.25
C SER A 173 -4.16 -6.46 0.65
N LEU A 174 -5.04 -6.03 1.58
CA LEU A 174 -4.66 -5.23 2.75
C LEU A 174 -4.58 -6.15 3.96
N LEU A 175 -3.41 -6.25 4.56
CA LEU A 175 -3.21 -7.02 5.76
C LEU A 175 -3.13 -6.11 7.00
N TYR A 176 -3.97 -6.39 7.99
CA TYR A 176 -4.01 -5.71 9.29
C TYR A 176 -3.40 -6.58 10.39
N PRO A 177 -2.09 -6.47 10.69
CA PRO A 177 -1.42 -7.37 11.62
C PRO A 177 -1.86 -7.24 13.09
N ARG A 178 -2.46 -6.10 13.47
CA ARG A 178 -2.99 -5.89 14.84
C ARG A 178 -4.19 -6.78 15.13
N GLU A 179 -5.08 -6.82 14.18
CA GLU A 179 -6.29 -7.65 14.21
C GLU A 179 -6.19 -8.50 12.96
N PRO A 180 -5.75 -9.78 13.04
CA PRO A 180 -5.35 -10.54 11.85
C PRO A 180 -6.51 -10.65 10.85
N VAL A 181 -6.64 -9.63 10.02
CA VAL A 181 -7.62 -9.48 8.95
C VAL A 181 -6.88 -9.26 7.66
N ASP A 182 -7.21 -10.03 6.64
CA ASP A 182 -6.72 -9.90 5.27
C ASP A 182 -7.91 -9.57 4.36
N LEU A 183 -7.89 -8.38 3.77
CA LEU A 183 -8.93 -7.92 2.85
C LEU A 183 -8.40 -8.07 1.42
N GLN A 184 -8.77 -9.15 0.79
CA GLN A 184 -8.41 -9.40 -0.61
C GLN A 184 -9.21 -8.50 -1.54
N LEU A 185 -8.63 -8.14 -2.67
CA LEU A 185 -9.29 -7.42 -3.74
C LEU A 185 -9.86 -8.42 -4.73
N ASP A 186 -11.18 -8.50 -4.81
CA ASP A 186 -11.86 -9.26 -5.85
C ASP A 186 -11.76 -8.52 -7.18
N ASP A 187 -11.49 -9.28 -8.25
CA ASP A 187 -11.43 -8.78 -9.62
C ASP A 187 -10.64 -7.46 -9.81
N PRO A 188 -9.30 -7.49 -9.62
CA PRO A 188 -8.48 -6.28 -9.77
C PRO A 188 -8.60 -5.62 -11.15
N GLU A 189 -8.95 -6.38 -12.20
CA GLU A 189 -9.07 -5.86 -13.55
C GLU A 189 -10.33 -5.01 -13.71
N ALA A 190 -11.47 -5.47 -13.19
CA ALA A 190 -12.72 -4.69 -13.20
C ALA A 190 -12.59 -3.42 -12.34
N VAL A 191 -11.91 -3.51 -11.20
CA VAL A 191 -11.64 -2.33 -10.36
C VAL A 191 -10.72 -1.34 -11.06
N LEU A 192 -9.71 -1.81 -11.80
CA LEU A 192 -8.84 -0.94 -12.58
C LEU A 192 -9.60 -0.21 -13.68
N GLU A 193 -10.53 -0.87 -14.37
CA GLU A 193 -11.37 -0.22 -15.38
C GLU A 193 -12.19 0.92 -14.79
N GLU A 194 -12.79 0.70 -13.62
CA GLU A 194 -13.53 1.72 -12.89
C GLU A 194 -12.62 2.90 -12.48
N ILE A 195 -11.48 2.63 -11.86
CA ILE A 195 -10.49 3.66 -11.50
C ILE A 195 -10.02 4.44 -12.73
N THR A 196 -9.79 3.76 -13.84
CA THR A 196 -9.39 4.38 -15.11
C THR A 196 -10.43 5.39 -15.59
N GLY A 197 -11.72 5.09 -15.42
CA GLY A 197 -12.81 6.02 -15.68
C GLY A 197 -12.71 7.29 -14.84
N TYR A 198 -12.56 7.15 -13.52
CA TYR A 198 -12.39 8.27 -12.60
C TYR A 198 -11.13 9.09 -12.89
N LEU A 199 -10.00 8.44 -13.20
CA LEU A 199 -8.75 9.13 -13.54
C LEU A 199 -8.86 9.95 -14.83
N ARG A 200 -9.53 9.42 -15.86
CA ARG A 200 -9.80 10.17 -17.11
C ARG A 200 -10.68 11.40 -16.84
N ALA A 201 -11.75 11.21 -16.07
CA ALA A 201 -12.64 12.29 -15.68
C ALA A 201 -11.90 13.36 -14.85
N ALA A 202 -11.08 12.95 -13.88
CA ALA A 202 -10.27 13.84 -13.06
C ALA A 202 -9.27 14.64 -13.91
N ARG A 203 -8.57 14.00 -14.85
CA ARG A 203 -7.66 14.69 -15.76
C ARG A 203 -8.39 15.73 -16.63
N SER A 204 -9.55 15.37 -17.16
CA SER A 204 -10.37 16.29 -17.94
C SER A 204 -10.83 17.50 -17.11
N SER A 205 -11.26 17.24 -15.88
CA SER A 205 -11.68 18.29 -14.93
C SER A 205 -10.53 19.25 -14.59
N LEU A 206 -9.34 18.69 -14.28
CA LEU A 206 -8.14 19.48 -14.00
C LEU A 206 -7.72 20.33 -15.22
N ALA A 207 -7.73 19.75 -16.43
CA ALA A 207 -7.42 20.47 -17.66
C ALA A 207 -8.44 21.59 -17.93
N GLY A 208 -9.69 21.43 -17.50
CA GLY A 208 -10.74 22.44 -17.53
C GLY A 208 -10.69 23.48 -16.39
N GLY A 209 -9.64 23.42 -15.54
CA GLY A 209 -9.44 24.34 -14.43
C GLY A 209 -10.32 24.06 -13.20
N ALA A 210 -10.88 22.86 -13.07
CA ALA A 210 -11.71 22.48 -11.93
C ALA A 210 -10.92 21.55 -10.97
N ALA A 211 -10.09 22.16 -10.11
CA ALA A 211 -9.48 21.50 -8.95
C ALA A 211 -10.19 22.01 -7.69
N LEU A 212 -11.14 21.25 -7.19
CA LEU A 212 -12.03 21.66 -6.10
C LEU A 212 -11.86 20.72 -4.90
N PRO A 213 -11.81 21.28 -3.66
CA PRO A 213 -11.77 20.45 -2.45
C PRO A 213 -12.98 19.51 -2.35
N GLY A 214 -12.73 18.24 -1.97
CA GLY A 214 -13.74 17.21 -1.82
C GLY A 214 -14.32 17.10 -0.41
N PRO A 215 -15.07 16.01 -0.12
CA PRO A 215 -15.73 15.83 1.18
C PRO A 215 -14.76 15.63 2.35
N ASP A 216 -13.54 15.17 2.10
CA ASP A 216 -12.51 14.98 3.12
C ASP A 216 -11.66 16.22 3.37
N THR A 217 -12.08 17.36 2.84
CA THR A 217 -11.38 18.61 3.00
C THR A 217 -11.14 18.96 4.48
N GLY A 218 -9.89 19.25 4.80
CA GLY A 218 -9.42 19.46 6.18
C GLY A 218 -8.98 18.17 6.90
N GLY A 219 -8.96 17.04 6.23
CA GLY A 219 -8.33 15.80 6.71
C GLY A 219 -6.80 15.83 6.61
N ASP A 220 -6.14 14.81 7.18
CA ASP A 220 -4.67 14.74 7.27
C ASP A 220 -3.95 14.71 5.91
N TYR A 221 -4.63 14.28 4.85
CA TYR A 221 -4.08 14.14 3.50
C TYR A 221 -4.76 15.06 2.47
N ASP A 222 -5.32 16.19 2.93
CA ASP A 222 -5.99 17.16 2.07
C ASP A 222 -5.00 18.15 1.47
N ASP A 223 -4.52 17.86 0.28
CA ASP A 223 -3.61 18.75 -0.48
C ASP A 223 -4.26 20.03 -0.96
N LEU A 224 -5.60 20.13 -0.91
CA LEU A 224 -6.34 21.32 -1.31
C LEU A 224 -6.79 22.20 -0.13
N ALA A 225 -6.45 21.84 1.10
CA ALA A 225 -6.81 22.62 2.30
C ALA A 225 -6.35 24.09 2.22
N PHE A 226 -5.25 24.35 1.51
CA PHE A 226 -4.75 25.73 1.28
C PHE A 226 -5.73 26.62 0.50
N ALA A 227 -6.65 26.03 -0.26
CA ALA A 227 -7.68 26.77 -1.01
C ALA A 227 -8.82 27.28 -0.13
N LEU A 228 -8.86 26.87 1.13
CA LEU A 228 -9.88 27.26 2.10
C LEU A 228 -9.31 28.22 3.15
N PRO A 229 -10.13 29.16 3.65
CA PRO A 229 -9.77 29.92 4.85
C PRO A 229 -9.57 28.97 6.04
N ALA A 230 -8.74 29.37 6.99
CA ALA A 230 -8.50 28.60 8.20
C ALA A 230 -9.82 28.22 8.90
N ASN A 231 -9.96 26.96 9.30
CA ASN A 231 -11.13 26.38 9.97
C ASN A 231 -12.45 26.46 9.17
N ALA A 232 -12.39 26.58 7.83
CA ALA A 232 -13.58 26.70 6.99
C ALA A 232 -14.13 25.38 6.44
N SER A 233 -13.45 24.25 6.65
CA SER A 233 -13.80 22.94 6.06
C SER A 233 -15.26 22.56 6.27
N ALA A 234 -15.75 22.57 7.51
CA ALA A 234 -17.15 22.23 7.81
C ALA A 234 -18.16 23.18 7.13
N THR A 235 -17.84 24.48 7.09
CA THR A 235 -18.68 25.47 6.41
C THR A 235 -18.65 25.29 4.89
N TYR A 236 -17.50 24.96 4.34
CA TYR A 236 -17.32 24.65 2.93
C TYR A 236 -18.16 23.42 2.54
N CYS A 237 -17.98 22.28 3.23
CA CYS A 237 -18.74 21.07 2.97
C CYS A 237 -20.25 21.32 3.06
N LYS A 238 -20.72 22.04 4.08
CA LYS A 238 -22.15 22.32 4.25
C LYS A 238 -22.73 23.19 3.14
N ARG A 239 -21.99 24.19 2.63
CA ARG A 239 -22.53 25.22 1.74
C ARG A 239 -22.16 25.03 0.27
N LYS A 240 -21.01 24.42 0.00
CA LYS A 240 -20.43 24.38 -1.35
C LYS A 240 -20.46 23.01 -1.99
N MET A 241 -20.52 21.91 -1.17
CA MET A 241 -20.48 20.56 -1.74
C MET A 241 -21.49 20.30 -2.86
N PRO A 242 -22.77 20.73 -2.79
CA PRO A 242 -23.69 20.51 -3.91
C PRO A 242 -23.20 21.09 -5.23
N ALA A 243 -22.69 22.33 -5.19
CA ALA A 243 -22.15 23.00 -6.39
C ALA A 243 -20.80 22.38 -6.84
N VAL A 244 -19.99 21.89 -5.90
CA VAL A 244 -18.74 21.17 -6.20
C VAL A 244 -19.04 19.85 -6.89
N THR A 245 -19.97 19.06 -6.35
CA THR A 245 -20.40 17.78 -6.94
C THR A 245 -20.93 17.99 -8.37
N GLU A 246 -21.79 19.00 -8.58
CA GLU A 246 -22.28 19.35 -9.90
C GLU A 246 -21.15 19.74 -10.87
N ARG A 247 -20.19 20.55 -10.39
CA ARG A 247 -19.07 21.02 -11.21
C ARG A 247 -18.06 19.92 -11.57
N LEU A 248 -17.81 18.98 -10.65
CA LEU A 248 -16.91 17.85 -10.86
C LEU A 248 -17.56 16.70 -11.66
N GLY A 249 -18.91 16.60 -11.63
CA GLY A 249 -19.64 15.60 -12.39
C GLY A 249 -19.18 14.17 -12.09
N GLU A 250 -18.70 13.45 -13.10
CA GLU A 250 -18.26 12.04 -12.97
C GLU A 250 -17.14 11.85 -11.95
N VAL A 251 -16.26 12.84 -11.76
CA VAL A 251 -15.18 12.74 -10.75
C VAL A 251 -15.76 12.57 -9.35
N ALA A 252 -16.86 13.26 -9.04
CA ALA A 252 -17.48 13.21 -7.73
C ALA A 252 -18.13 11.84 -7.42
N GLN A 253 -18.40 11.03 -8.44
CA GLN A 253 -18.99 9.69 -8.24
C GLN A 253 -18.04 8.75 -7.49
N VAL A 254 -16.72 8.98 -7.56
CA VAL A 254 -15.75 8.19 -6.80
C VAL A 254 -16.02 8.25 -5.28
N TRP A 255 -16.61 9.32 -4.77
CA TRP A 255 -16.90 9.47 -3.34
C TRP A 255 -17.99 8.52 -2.83
N GLU A 256 -18.81 7.99 -3.73
CA GLU A 256 -19.88 7.02 -3.45
C GLU A 256 -19.46 5.57 -3.81
N ALA A 257 -18.24 5.37 -4.33
CA ALA A 257 -17.73 4.05 -4.69
C ALA A 257 -17.39 3.24 -3.41
N GLU A 258 -17.92 2.00 -3.33
CA GLU A 258 -17.72 1.07 -2.20
C GLU A 258 -16.29 0.52 -2.10
#